data_18cbb390623fb673c14297078567f6fc
#
_entry.id   18cbb390623fb673c14297078567f6fc
#
_cell.length_a   1.000
_cell.length_b   1.000
_cell.length_c   1.000
_cell.angle_alpha   90.00
_cell.angle_beta   90.00
_cell.angle_gamma   90.00
#
_symmetry.space_group_name_H-M   'P 1'
#
loop_
_entity.id
_entity.type
_entity.pdbx_description
1 polymer ?
#
loop_
_entity_poly.entity_id
_entity_poly.type
_entity_poly.pdbx_seq_one_letter_code
_entity_poly.pdbx_strand_id
1 'polypeptide(L)'
;MLSPKRVKHRKQHRGRRRGNSRGQLHVQFGDYGLKALECGWLTNRQIEAARVAMTRKIKRGGKVWINVFPDKPVTKKPAETRMGSGKGSPEGWVTVVKPGRVMFELAGVSEPLAREAIRLAAHKLPVKSKFVLRED
;
A
#
# COMPACT_ATOMS: atom_id res chain seq x y z
N MET A 1 -4.99 5.96 -11.82
CA MET A 1 -4.65 5.25 -10.58
C MET A 1 -4.10 3.87 -10.86
N LEU A 2 -3.38 3.33 -9.90
CA LEU A 2 -2.75 2.02 -10.06
C LEU A 2 -3.78 0.91 -10.24
N SER A 3 -3.64 0.15 -11.32
CA SER A 3 -4.45 -1.02 -11.57
C SER A 3 -3.71 -1.94 -12.54
N PRO A 4 -3.97 -3.25 -12.52
CA PRO A 4 -3.32 -4.16 -13.45
C PRO A 4 -3.81 -3.93 -14.89
N LYS A 5 -2.89 -4.05 -15.85
CA LYS A 5 -3.24 -3.96 -17.27
C LYS A 5 -4.00 -5.19 -17.74
N ARG A 6 -3.63 -6.36 -17.22
CA ARG A 6 -4.28 -7.62 -17.55
C ARG A 6 -4.53 -8.41 -16.28
N VAL A 7 -5.68 -9.06 -16.20
CA VAL A 7 -6.01 -9.91 -15.08
C VAL A 7 -6.55 -11.24 -15.58
N LYS A 8 -6.13 -12.30 -14.93
CA LYS A 8 -6.62 -13.64 -15.21
C LYS A 8 -8.07 -13.80 -14.74
N HIS A 9 -8.38 -13.21 -13.60
CA HIS A 9 -9.73 -13.22 -13.03
C HIS A 9 -10.07 -11.82 -12.57
N ARG A 10 -11.20 -11.28 -13.04
CA ARG A 10 -11.66 -9.94 -12.64
C ARG A 10 -12.20 -9.91 -11.23
N LYS A 11 -12.67 -11.04 -10.73
CA LYS A 11 -13.24 -11.18 -9.39
C LYS A 11 -12.51 -12.28 -8.66
N GLN A 12 -12.23 -12.07 -7.38
CA GLN A 12 -11.54 -13.04 -6.53
C GLN A 12 -12.21 -13.08 -5.17
N HIS A 13 -12.01 -14.20 -4.47
CA HIS A 13 -12.45 -14.30 -3.07
C HIS A 13 -11.65 -13.35 -2.20
N ARG A 14 -12.26 -12.84 -1.12
CA ARG A 14 -11.58 -11.93 -0.22
C ARG A 14 -10.34 -12.52 0.44
N GLY A 15 -10.39 -13.81 0.75
CA GLY A 15 -9.30 -14.46 1.44
C GLY A 15 -9.17 -14.02 2.89
N ARG A 16 -8.12 -14.49 3.54
CA ARG A 16 -7.84 -14.18 4.94
C ARG A 16 -6.76 -13.11 5.04
N ARG A 17 -6.99 -12.13 5.92
CA ARG A 17 -6.06 -11.03 6.15
C ARG A 17 -5.26 -11.28 7.43
N ARG A 18 -4.41 -12.30 7.41
CA ARG A 18 -3.61 -12.67 8.57
C ARG A 18 -2.29 -13.31 8.15
N GLY A 19 -1.40 -13.49 9.11
CA GLY A 19 -0.06 -14.01 8.88
C GLY A 19 0.95 -12.90 8.75
N ASN A 20 2.21 -13.26 8.53
CA ASN A 20 3.31 -12.33 8.37
C ASN A 20 3.76 -12.27 6.91
N SER A 21 4.34 -11.15 6.52
CA SER A 21 4.91 -11.00 5.18
C SER A 21 6.11 -11.94 5.02
N ARG A 22 6.23 -12.53 3.82
CA ARG A 22 7.37 -13.39 3.48
C ARG A 22 8.38 -12.69 2.60
N GLY A 23 8.04 -11.52 2.06
CA GLY A 23 8.93 -10.76 1.18
C GLY A 23 8.97 -9.30 1.54
N GLN A 24 9.99 -8.63 1.05
CA GLN A 24 10.21 -7.19 1.26
C GLN A 24 10.16 -6.78 2.73
N LEU A 25 10.92 -7.50 3.55
CA LEU A 25 10.99 -7.25 5.00
C LEU A 25 11.95 -6.14 5.37
N HIS A 26 12.81 -5.74 4.44
CA HIS A 26 13.84 -4.73 4.67
C HIS A 26 13.82 -3.68 3.57
N VAL A 27 14.37 -2.51 3.88
CA VAL A 27 14.58 -1.46 2.88
C VAL A 27 15.62 -1.96 1.88
N GLN A 28 15.26 -2.00 0.60
CA GLN A 28 16.12 -2.57 -0.46
C GLN A 28 16.66 -1.51 -1.41
N PHE A 29 15.86 -0.53 -1.76
CA PHE A 29 16.20 0.46 -2.80
C PHE A 29 16.56 1.81 -2.22
N GLY A 30 15.91 2.23 -1.16
CA GLY A 30 16.11 3.54 -0.55
C GLY A 30 16.96 3.49 0.70
N ASP A 31 16.94 4.58 1.44
CA ASP A 31 17.60 4.71 2.74
C ASP A 31 16.63 4.55 3.89
N TYR A 32 15.37 4.85 3.65
CA TYR A 32 14.29 4.85 4.65
C TYR A 32 13.08 4.12 4.10
N GLY A 33 12.25 3.63 4.98
CA GLY A 33 11.05 2.93 4.57
C GLY A 33 9.89 3.05 5.56
N LEU A 34 8.73 2.66 5.09
CA LEU A 34 7.51 2.57 5.90
C LEU A 34 7.10 1.09 5.94
N LYS A 35 7.15 0.53 7.14
CA LYS A 35 6.91 -0.90 7.36
C LYS A 35 5.56 -1.12 8.01
N ALA A 36 4.78 -2.05 7.48
CA ALA A 36 3.48 -2.40 8.04
C ALA A 36 3.64 -3.18 9.34
N LEU A 37 2.80 -2.88 10.32
CA LEU A 37 2.78 -3.55 11.61
C LEU A 37 1.56 -4.44 11.78
N GLU A 38 0.60 -4.39 10.87
CA GLU A 38 -0.60 -5.20 10.93
C GLU A 38 -1.07 -5.60 9.54
N CYS A 39 -1.98 -6.55 9.46
CA CYS A 39 -2.60 -6.95 8.21
C CYS A 39 -3.66 -5.95 7.78
N GLY A 40 -3.80 -5.77 6.48
CA GLY A 40 -4.85 -4.91 5.95
C GLY A 40 -4.83 -4.89 4.43
N TRP A 41 -5.81 -4.18 3.89
CA TRP A 41 -5.91 -3.93 2.46
C TRP A 41 -5.58 -2.48 2.18
N LEU A 42 -4.69 -2.25 1.22
CA LEU A 42 -4.41 -0.92 0.71
C LEU A 42 -5.10 -0.78 -0.64
N THR A 43 -5.97 0.21 -0.75
CA THR A 43 -6.62 0.50 -2.03
C THR A 43 -5.67 1.29 -2.92
N ASN A 44 -5.92 1.27 -4.23
CA ASN A 44 -5.13 2.06 -5.17
C ASN A 44 -5.18 3.56 -4.82
N ARG A 45 -6.31 4.05 -4.29
CA ARG A 45 -6.46 5.44 -3.87
C ARG A 45 -5.59 5.76 -2.65
N GLN A 46 -5.52 4.85 -1.69
CA GLN A 46 -4.68 5.03 -0.50
C GLN A 46 -3.20 5.04 -0.86
N ILE A 47 -2.78 4.13 -1.73
CA ILE A 47 -1.39 4.07 -2.20
C ILE A 47 -1.02 5.38 -2.91
N GLU A 48 -1.89 5.87 -3.79
CA GLU A 48 -1.66 7.11 -4.50
C GLU A 48 -1.63 8.32 -3.56
N ALA A 49 -2.53 8.36 -2.58
CA ALA A 49 -2.55 9.44 -1.59
C ALA A 49 -1.26 9.47 -0.76
N ALA A 50 -0.77 8.29 -0.36
CA ALA A 50 0.49 8.20 0.39
C ALA A 50 1.67 8.68 -0.46
N ARG A 51 1.74 8.24 -1.72
CA ARG A 51 2.79 8.68 -2.65
C ARG A 51 2.80 10.20 -2.81
N VAL A 52 1.63 10.78 -3.02
CA VAL A 52 1.50 12.24 -3.20
C VAL A 52 1.94 12.97 -1.94
N ALA A 53 1.54 12.48 -0.76
CA ALA A 53 1.92 13.09 0.51
C ALA A 53 3.43 13.13 0.70
N MET A 54 4.11 12.02 0.40
CA MET A 54 5.57 11.96 0.47
C MET A 54 6.23 12.89 -0.54
N THR A 55 5.78 12.83 -1.78
CA THR A 55 6.35 13.60 -2.88
C THR A 55 6.22 15.11 -2.63
N ARG A 56 5.09 15.55 -2.12
CA ARG A 56 4.88 16.97 -1.79
C ARG A 56 5.81 17.43 -0.67
N LYS A 57 6.05 16.58 0.32
CA LYS A 57 6.90 16.96 1.45
C LYS A 57 8.36 17.05 1.05
N ILE A 58 8.86 16.13 0.26
CA ILE A 58 10.27 16.15 -0.16
C ILE A 58 10.50 17.02 -1.40
N LYS A 59 9.41 17.44 -2.05
CA LYS A 59 9.46 18.25 -3.27
C LYS A 59 10.28 17.56 -4.36
N ARG A 60 11.29 18.24 -4.91
CA ARG A 60 12.12 17.69 -6.00
C ARG A 60 13.37 16.97 -5.50
N GLY A 61 13.59 16.92 -4.19
CA GLY A 61 14.86 16.52 -3.60
C GLY A 61 14.95 15.06 -3.26
N GLY A 62 14.26 14.17 -3.75
CA GLY A 62 14.38 12.77 -3.35
C GLY A 62 13.76 11.82 -4.35
N LYS A 63 13.81 10.55 -3.99
CA LYS A 63 13.25 9.49 -4.80
C LYS A 63 12.38 8.59 -3.94
N VAL A 64 11.24 8.18 -4.48
CA VAL A 64 10.25 7.34 -3.79
C VAL A 64 10.09 6.04 -4.57
N TRP A 65 10.07 4.92 -3.85
CA TRP A 65 9.71 3.61 -4.41
C TRP A 65 8.43 3.13 -3.74
N ILE A 66 7.56 2.55 -4.55
CA ILE A 66 6.33 1.92 -4.08
C ILE A 66 6.50 0.42 -4.24
N ASN A 67 6.53 -0.31 -3.12
CA ASN A 67 6.77 -1.75 -3.11
C ASN A 67 5.49 -2.58 -3.03
N VAL A 68 4.35 -1.93 -3.20
CA VAL A 68 3.04 -2.59 -3.19
C VAL A 68 2.29 -2.24 -4.46
N PHE A 69 1.52 -3.20 -4.97
CA PHE A 69 0.71 -2.97 -6.17
C PHE A 69 -0.68 -3.55 -5.96
N PRO A 70 -1.74 -2.79 -6.28
CA PRO A 70 -3.12 -3.25 -6.04
C PRO A 70 -3.56 -4.19 -7.17
N ASP A 71 -3.36 -5.47 -6.96
CA ASP A 71 -3.65 -6.50 -7.96
C ASP A 71 -4.86 -7.38 -7.61
N LYS A 72 -5.47 -7.18 -6.44
CA LYS A 72 -6.64 -7.95 -6.01
C LYS A 72 -7.90 -7.13 -6.25
N PRO A 73 -8.85 -7.63 -7.05
CA PRO A 73 -10.11 -6.92 -7.26
C PRO A 73 -11.01 -7.05 -6.04
N VAL A 74 -11.70 -5.96 -5.70
CA VAL A 74 -12.69 -5.94 -4.63
C VAL A 74 -14.03 -5.60 -5.21
N THR A 75 -15.05 -6.39 -4.85
CA THR A 75 -16.41 -6.18 -5.30
C THR A 75 -17.26 -5.65 -4.16
N LYS A 76 -18.21 -4.77 -4.48
CA LYS A 76 -19.18 -4.25 -3.55
C LYS A 76 -20.56 -4.49 -4.13
N LYS A 77 -21.43 -5.09 -3.34
CA LYS A 77 -22.83 -5.26 -3.77
C LYS A 77 -23.54 -3.91 -3.68
N PRO A 78 -24.27 -3.51 -4.72
CA PRO A 78 -25.14 -2.34 -4.61
C PRO A 78 -26.15 -2.55 -3.47
N ALA A 79 -26.57 -1.45 -2.82
CA ALA A 79 -27.51 -1.52 -1.72
C ALA A 79 -28.83 -2.18 -2.12
N GLU A 80 -29.21 -2.11 -3.37
CA GLU A 80 -30.44 -2.66 -3.92
C GLU A 80 -30.33 -4.12 -4.38
N THR A 81 -29.13 -4.69 -4.34
CA THR A 81 -28.91 -6.06 -4.78
C THR A 81 -29.48 -7.03 -3.75
N ARG A 82 -30.38 -7.90 -4.20
CA ARG A 82 -30.96 -8.93 -3.33
C ARG A 82 -29.93 -10.01 -3.02
N MET A 83 -30.04 -10.60 -1.84
CA MET A 83 -29.20 -11.73 -1.45
C MET A 83 -29.32 -12.86 -2.47
N GLY A 84 -28.22 -13.44 -2.85
CA GLY A 84 -28.17 -14.54 -3.80
C GLY A 84 -28.05 -14.13 -5.26
N SER A 85 -28.08 -12.84 -5.59
CA SER A 85 -27.94 -12.40 -6.98
C SER A 85 -26.51 -12.42 -7.50
N GLY A 86 -25.59 -13.02 -6.75
CA GLY A 86 -24.22 -13.17 -7.19
C GLY A 86 -23.32 -12.01 -6.76
N LYS A 87 -22.07 -12.11 -7.16
CA LYS A 87 -21.04 -11.13 -6.80
C LYS A 87 -21.17 -9.90 -7.70
N GLY A 88 -21.11 -8.72 -7.09
CA GLY A 88 -21.15 -7.47 -7.84
C GLY A 88 -19.94 -7.27 -8.73
N SER A 89 -19.95 -6.21 -9.52
CA SER A 89 -18.81 -5.83 -10.36
C SER A 89 -17.64 -5.36 -9.51
N PRO A 90 -16.39 -5.54 -9.98
CA PRO A 90 -15.24 -5.00 -9.26
C PRO A 90 -15.33 -3.47 -9.17
N GLU A 91 -15.19 -2.93 -7.97
CA GLU A 91 -15.21 -1.49 -7.74
C GLU A 91 -13.81 -0.89 -7.64
N GLY A 92 -12.83 -1.69 -7.40
CA GLY A 92 -11.47 -1.21 -7.26
C GLY A 92 -10.50 -2.34 -7.06
N TRP A 93 -9.28 -1.95 -6.82
CA TRP A 93 -8.16 -2.87 -6.66
C TRP A 93 -7.48 -2.60 -5.34
N VAL A 94 -7.04 -3.67 -4.68
CA VAL A 94 -6.34 -3.58 -3.41
C VAL A 94 -5.11 -4.48 -3.44
N THR A 95 -4.16 -4.18 -2.58
CA THR A 95 -3.08 -5.09 -2.25
C THR A 95 -3.27 -5.57 -0.81
N VAL A 96 -2.97 -6.82 -0.56
CA VAL A 96 -2.98 -7.39 0.78
C VAL A 96 -1.61 -7.16 1.39
N VAL A 97 -1.59 -6.50 2.54
CA VAL A 97 -0.36 -6.21 3.26
C VAL A 97 -0.35 -6.99 4.57
N LYS A 98 0.79 -7.57 4.91
CA LYS A 98 0.97 -8.32 6.14
C LYS A 98 2.06 -7.68 6.98
N PRO A 99 2.06 -7.91 8.32
CA PRO A 99 3.09 -7.32 9.17
C PRO A 99 4.49 -7.67 8.70
N GLY A 100 5.37 -6.69 8.73
CA GLY A 100 6.76 -6.83 8.30
C GLY A 100 7.04 -6.30 6.90
N ARG A 101 6.02 -6.09 6.09
CA ARG A 101 6.20 -5.60 4.71
C ARG A 101 6.64 -4.16 4.69
N VAL A 102 7.74 -3.86 3.99
CA VAL A 102 8.13 -2.49 3.70
C VAL A 102 7.34 -2.03 2.47
N MET A 103 6.38 -1.15 2.70
CA MET A 103 5.42 -0.72 1.68
C MET A 103 5.97 0.37 0.76
N PHE A 104 6.69 1.31 1.33
CA PHE A 104 7.27 2.44 0.61
C PHE A 104 8.70 2.65 1.04
N GLU A 105 9.51 3.19 0.13
CA GLU A 105 10.90 3.53 0.42
C GLU A 105 11.19 4.93 -0.09
N LEU A 106 12.18 5.57 0.54
CA LEU A 106 12.55 6.95 0.27
C LEU A 106 14.06 7.11 0.37
N ALA A 107 14.64 7.91 -0.50
CA ALA A 107 16.06 8.20 -0.48
C ALA A 107 16.33 9.60 -0.99
N GLY A 108 17.56 10.09 -0.76
CA GLY A 108 18.00 11.37 -1.29
C GLY A 108 17.60 12.57 -0.46
N VAL A 109 17.16 12.37 0.79
CA VAL A 109 16.78 13.44 1.71
C VAL A 109 17.35 13.17 3.09
N SER A 110 17.40 14.20 3.93
CA SER A 110 17.83 14.03 5.32
C SER A 110 16.85 13.16 6.11
N GLU A 111 17.35 12.52 7.17
CA GLU A 111 16.50 11.68 8.00
C GLU A 111 15.31 12.45 8.62
N PRO A 112 15.49 13.66 9.19
CA PRO A 112 14.34 14.41 9.72
C PRO A 112 13.26 14.68 8.67
N LEU A 113 13.65 15.03 7.46
CA LEU A 113 12.71 15.27 6.37
C LEU A 113 12.03 13.96 5.95
N ALA A 114 12.80 12.86 5.89
CA ALA A 114 12.26 11.55 5.56
C ALA A 114 11.24 11.08 6.58
N ARG A 115 11.52 11.27 7.88
CA ARG A 115 10.58 10.91 8.95
C ARG A 115 9.27 11.67 8.82
N GLU A 116 9.35 12.96 8.51
CA GLU A 116 8.17 13.79 8.32
C GLU A 116 7.36 13.34 7.09
N ALA A 117 8.02 13.10 5.98
CA ALA A 117 7.37 12.66 4.74
C ALA A 117 6.67 11.30 4.93
N ILE A 118 7.36 10.37 5.57
CA ILE A 118 6.83 9.03 5.81
C ILE A 118 5.68 9.05 6.81
N ARG A 119 5.77 9.92 7.83
CA ARG A 119 4.67 10.13 8.76
C ARG A 119 3.40 10.61 8.05
N LEU A 120 3.54 11.55 7.14
CA LEU A 120 2.41 12.04 6.35
C LEU A 120 1.81 10.95 5.47
N ALA A 121 2.66 10.11 4.88
CA ALA A 121 2.19 8.98 4.10
C ALA A 121 1.43 7.97 4.96
N ALA A 122 1.94 7.68 6.15
CA ALA A 122 1.31 6.73 7.07
C ALA A 122 -0.11 7.15 7.43
N HIS A 123 -0.37 8.45 7.56
CA HIS A 123 -1.72 8.96 7.85
C HIS A 123 -2.73 8.67 6.76
N LYS A 124 -2.28 8.35 5.55
CA LYS A 124 -3.16 8.02 4.41
C LYS A 124 -3.47 6.55 4.32
N LEU A 125 -2.83 5.73 5.15
CA LEU A 125 -2.96 4.28 5.10
C LEU A 125 -3.81 3.76 6.26
N PRO A 126 -4.58 2.67 6.05
CA PRO A 126 -5.46 2.12 7.07
C PRO A 126 -4.75 1.19 8.06
N VAL A 127 -3.47 0.86 7.81
CA VAL A 127 -2.73 -0.08 8.66
C VAL A 127 -1.73 0.68 9.52
N LYS A 128 -1.48 0.16 10.72
CA LYS A 128 -0.42 0.69 11.56
C LYS A 128 0.92 0.39 10.91
N SER A 129 1.81 1.35 10.99
CA SER A 129 3.10 1.27 10.32
C SER A 129 4.16 2.03 11.09
N LYS A 130 5.43 1.77 10.78
CA LYS A 130 6.53 2.49 11.42
C LYS A 130 7.62 2.84 10.41
N PHE A 131 8.33 3.90 10.71
CA PHE A 131 9.52 4.31 9.99
C PHE A 131 10.65 3.32 10.27
N VAL A 132 11.36 2.91 9.22
CA VAL A 132 12.53 2.03 9.35
C VAL A 132 13.68 2.57 8.54
N LEU A 133 14.89 2.29 9.01
CA LEU A 133 16.12 2.62 8.32
C LEU A 133 16.61 1.42 7.52
N ARG A 134 17.42 1.71 6.51
CA ARG A 134 18.11 0.65 5.79
C ARG A 134 19.15 0.00 6.71
N GLU A 135 19.11 -1.31 6.77
CA GLU A 135 20.10 -2.08 7.51
C GLU A 135 21.22 -2.48 6.57
N ASP A 136 22.46 -2.29 7.03
CA ASP A 136 23.65 -2.68 6.27
C ASP A 136 23.99 -4.16 6.50
#